data_2a1c6c24c6d389e1eb1e1dcdf3dca024
#
_entry.id   2a1c6c24c6d389e1eb1e1dcdf3dca024
#
_cell.length_a   1.000
_cell.length_b   1.000
_cell.length_c   1.000
_cell.angle_alpha   90.00
_cell.angle_beta   90.00
_cell.angle_gamma   90.00
#
_symmetry.space_group_name_H-M   'P 1'
#
loop_
_entity.id
_entity.type
_entity.pdbx_description
1 polymer ?
#
loop_
_entity_poly.entity_id
_entity_poly.type
_entity_poly.pdbx_seq_one_letter_code
_entity_poly.pdbx_strand_id
1 'polypeptide(L)'
;MANLFELLKAKVSATNDVLKRKKVGVTIYIKKDAFALRASLPSKDGQSNQNIQQWVSIGLKADQKNIKEAVRLSEKLGEEKRAGLFKWRDWEKKNEEPVELIKESRKVGDIIKRFEKDFWSAEDKDKNNNQNMAGWKQIEGYLLKMEKHKILNYENIVELANKAPAGSKKKADTAKHFLRLAKFAEIPNLKKLQEWSTATQKAYKDDAKKRSRKRLKDEEYLYHVRLLREDPAWGWALAAQFVFGTRTSEIWSIKPFEESGKIMAEVLTVPKSEQPSEWRITPALTQEWARSLNILNVYKEFSIDKAGDYDSAILKTLNRRYTKWLAKKTNSAFQAYDLRHSYGFRTANMNINTASASKFMGHSEAIHTATYQKGYDKQDVLQTLNLLDQQ
;
A
#
# COMPACT_ATOMS: atom_id res chain seq x y z
N MET A 1 2.54 -22.11 -20.20
CA MET A 1 3.61 -21.11 -20.39
C MET A 1 4.44 -21.32 -21.67
N ALA A 2 4.48 -22.49 -22.25
CA ALA A 2 5.16 -22.75 -23.53
C ALA A 2 4.60 -21.95 -24.73
N ASN A 3 3.35 -21.52 -24.67
CA ASN A 3 2.61 -20.94 -25.80
C ASN A 3 2.98 -19.48 -26.14
N LEU A 4 3.45 -18.68 -25.18
CA LEU A 4 3.71 -17.23 -25.40
C LEU A 4 5.02 -16.97 -26.12
N PHE A 5 6.03 -17.77 -25.87
CA PHE A 5 7.34 -17.66 -26.51
C PHE A 5 7.32 -18.17 -27.95
N GLU A 6 6.59 -19.24 -28.22
CA GLU A 6 6.38 -19.75 -29.59
C GLU A 6 5.55 -18.77 -30.43
N LEU A 7 4.51 -18.14 -29.85
CA LEU A 7 3.77 -17.05 -30.48
C LEU A 7 4.67 -15.85 -30.85
N LEU A 8 5.62 -15.51 -29.96
CA LEU A 8 6.58 -14.44 -30.22
C LEU A 8 7.51 -14.80 -31.38
N LYS A 9 8.05 -16.03 -31.39
CA LYS A 9 8.87 -16.52 -32.51
C LYS A 9 8.13 -16.51 -33.84
N ALA A 10 6.90 -16.97 -33.87
CA ALA A 10 6.06 -16.96 -35.06
C ALA A 10 5.84 -15.51 -35.60
N LYS A 11 5.56 -14.56 -34.70
CA LYS A 11 5.45 -13.15 -35.06
C LYS A 11 6.76 -12.56 -35.62
N VAL A 12 7.91 -12.88 -34.99
CA VAL A 12 9.21 -12.44 -35.46
C VAL A 12 9.51 -13.03 -36.85
N SER A 13 9.19 -14.30 -37.09
CA SER A 13 9.32 -14.95 -38.39
C SER A 13 8.48 -14.23 -39.46
N ALA A 14 7.20 -14.02 -39.22
CA ALA A 14 6.32 -13.29 -40.12
C ALA A 14 6.82 -11.86 -40.38
N THR A 15 7.37 -11.20 -39.36
CA THR A 15 7.97 -9.87 -39.48
C THR A 15 9.22 -9.90 -40.38
N ASN A 16 10.07 -10.88 -40.23
CA ASN A 16 11.25 -11.05 -41.09
C ASN A 16 10.90 -11.30 -42.55
N ASP A 17 9.79 -12.01 -42.82
CA ASP A 17 9.29 -12.21 -44.18
C ASP A 17 8.84 -10.88 -44.80
N VAL A 18 8.26 -9.97 -44.03
CA VAL A 18 7.93 -8.60 -44.48
C VAL A 18 9.20 -7.80 -44.78
N LEU A 19 10.20 -7.82 -43.87
CA LEU A 19 11.47 -7.13 -44.05
C LEU A 19 12.24 -7.65 -45.27
N LYS A 20 12.18 -8.96 -45.54
CA LYS A 20 12.75 -9.59 -46.71
C LYS A 20 12.09 -9.13 -48.02
N ARG A 21 10.72 -9.11 -48.04
CA ARG A 21 9.96 -8.59 -49.19
C ARG A 21 10.28 -7.12 -49.49
N LYS A 22 10.44 -6.30 -48.44
CA LYS A 22 10.86 -4.89 -48.53
C LYS A 22 12.35 -4.72 -48.89
N LYS A 23 13.10 -5.81 -49.04
CA LYS A 23 14.55 -5.79 -49.34
C LYS A 23 15.36 -4.95 -48.36
N VAL A 24 14.99 -4.97 -47.05
CA VAL A 24 15.67 -4.20 -46.01
C VAL A 24 17.09 -4.68 -45.77
N GLY A 25 17.34 -5.99 -45.97
CA GLY A 25 18.65 -6.61 -45.81
C GLY A 25 19.11 -6.74 -44.34
N VAL A 26 18.15 -6.76 -43.42
CA VAL A 26 18.33 -6.93 -41.97
C VAL A 26 17.32 -7.97 -41.48
N THR A 27 17.76 -8.84 -40.55
CA THR A 27 16.92 -9.88 -39.96
C THR A 27 16.86 -9.71 -38.44
N ILE A 28 15.68 -9.81 -37.84
CA ILE A 28 15.47 -9.75 -36.38
C ILE A 28 15.61 -11.16 -35.81
N TYR A 29 16.34 -11.30 -34.71
CA TYR A 29 16.50 -12.53 -33.95
C TYR A 29 16.15 -12.32 -32.49
N ILE A 30 15.74 -13.39 -31.83
CA ILE A 30 15.65 -13.45 -30.39
C ILE A 30 16.92 -14.15 -29.88
N LYS A 31 17.74 -13.43 -29.12
CA LYS A 31 18.95 -13.95 -28.48
C LYS A 31 18.82 -13.85 -26.97
N LYS A 32 18.70 -15.01 -26.30
CA LYS A 32 18.29 -15.08 -24.89
C LYS A 32 16.90 -14.47 -24.72
N ASP A 33 16.80 -13.33 -24.04
CA ASP A 33 15.57 -12.58 -23.74
C ASP A 33 15.50 -11.20 -24.41
N ALA A 34 16.38 -10.95 -25.41
CA ALA A 34 16.48 -9.68 -26.11
C ALA A 34 16.41 -9.84 -27.64
N PHE A 35 15.93 -8.80 -28.32
CA PHE A 35 16.02 -8.69 -29.79
C PHE A 35 17.44 -8.28 -30.21
N ALA A 36 17.94 -8.92 -31.26
CA ALA A 36 19.17 -8.58 -31.94
C ALA A 36 18.92 -8.51 -33.44
N LEU A 37 19.65 -7.64 -34.14
CA LEU A 37 19.61 -7.53 -35.59
C LEU A 37 20.82 -8.23 -36.19
N ARG A 38 20.62 -8.86 -37.37
CA ARG A 38 21.70 -9.45 -38.14
C ARG A 38 21.70 -8.87 -39.56
N ALA A 39 22.83 -8.36 -39.99
CA ALA A 39 23.01 -7.77 -41.33
C ALA A 39 24.44 -7.93 -41.80
N SER A 40 24.67 -7.84 -43.10
CA SER A 40 26.01 -7.74 -43.70
C SER A 40 26.49 -6.29 -43.52
N LEU A 41 27.50 -6.09 -42.67
CA LEU A 41 28.00 -4.79 -42.22
C LEU A 41 29.54 -4.78 -42.31
N PRO A 42 30.20 -3.60 -42.37
CA PRO A 42 31.64 -3.49 -42.30
C PRO A 42 32.23 -4.19 -41.05
N SER A 43 33.44 -4.77 -41.19
CA SER A 43 34.10 -5.37 -40.07
C SER A 43 34.26 -4.40 -38.89
N LYS A 44 33.98 -4.87 -37.68
CA LYS A 44 34.08 -4.06 -36.45
C LYS A 44 35.53 -3.69 -36.11
N ASP A 45 36.44 -4.57 -36.45
CA ASP A 45 37.88 -4.47 -36.11
C ASP A 45 38.70 -3.81 -37.24
N GLY A 46 38.07 -3.30 -38.32
CA GLY A 46 38.74 -2.68 -39.44
C GLY A 46 39.64 -3.63 -40.25
N GLN A 47 39.62 -4.94 -39.94
CA GLN A 47 40.53 -5.94 -40.56
C GLN A 47 40.11 -6.37 -41.97
N SER A 48 38.94 -6.01 -42.42
CA SER A 48 38.42 -6.36 -43.75
C SER A 48 37.64 -5.21 -44.36
N ASN A 49 37.94 -4.89 -45.63
CA ASN A 49 37.14 -3.97 -46.43
C ASN A 49 35.84 -4.58 -46.95
N GLN A 50 35.56 -5.84 -46.65
CA GLN A 50 34.35 -6.54 -47.10
C GLN A 50 33.29 -6.54 -45.98
N ASN A 51 32.03 -6.34 -46.39
CA ASN A 51 30.89 -6.48 -45.48
C ASN A 51 30.71 -7.97 -45.11
N ILE A 52 30.72 -8.29 -43.82
CA ILE A 52 30.48 -9.61 -43.28
C ILE A 52 29.21 -9.63 -42.42
N GLN A 53 28.67 -10.82 -42.21
CA GLN A 53 27.48 -11.00 -41.36
C GLN A 53 27.78 -10.65 -39.89
N GLN A 54 27.18 -9.58 -39.41
CA GLN A 54 27.41 -9.06 -38.07
C GLN A 54 26.11 -8.99 -37.24
N TRP A 55 26.29 -9.05 -35.94
CA TRP A 55 25.21 -8.90 -34.97
C TRP A 55 25.22 -7.50 -34.38
N VAL A 56 24.04 -6.87 -34.35
CA VAL A 56 23.80 -5.56 -33.71
C VAL A 56 22.83 -5.76 -32.55
N SER A 57 23.30 -5.51 -31.34
CA SER A 57 22.41 -5.49 -30.16
C SER A 57 21.61 -4.19 -30.15
N ILE A 58 20.31 -4.30 -30.01
CA ILE A 58 19.43 -3.11 -29.99
C ILE A 58 18.85 -2.80 -28.61
N GLY A 59 19.25 -3.56 -27.57
CA GLY A 59 18.87 -3.30 -26.19
C GLY A 59 17.38 -3.49 -25.87
N LEU A 60 16.58 -4.07 -26.79
CA LEU A 60 15.16 -4.30 -26.59
C LEU A 60 14.88 -5.69 -26.06
N LYS A 61 14.10 -5.78 -24.99
CA LYS A 61 13.59 -7.07 -24.49
C LYS A 61 12.72 -7.73 -25.56
N ALA A 62 12.90 -9.06 -25.73
CA ALA A 62 12.11 -9.85 -26.68
C ALA A 62 10.68 -10.08 -26.16
N ASP A 63 9.80 -9.14 -26.40
CA ASP A 63 8.37 -9.21 -26.11
C ASP A 63 7.52 -8.64 -27.24
N GLN A 64 6.20 -8.87 -27.18
CA GLN A 64 5.28 -8.42 -28.24
C GLN A 64 5.21 -6.89 -28.38
N LYS A 65 5.41 -6.14 -27.29
CA LYS A 65 5.31 -4.68 -27.29
C LYS A 65 6.47 -4.05 -28.07
N ASN A 66 7.64 -4.71 -28.02
CA ASN A 66 8.87 -4.21 -28.60
C ASN A 66 9.09 -4.62 -30.06
N ILE A 67 8.23 -5.48 -30.64
CA ILE A 67 8.36 -5.90 -32.06
C ILE A 67 8.32 -4.70 -33.01
N LYS A 68 7.39 -3.75 -32.82
CA LYS A 68 7.26 -2.57 -33.70
C LYS A 68 8.55 -1.74 -33.67
N GLU A 69 9.15 -1.56 -32.53
CA GLU A 69 10.40 -0.83 -32.40
C GLU A 69 11.58 -1.58 -33.00
N ALA A 70 11.62 -2.91 -32.84
CA ALA A 70 12.64 -3.75 -33.49
C ALA A 70 12.55 -3.65 -35.03
N VAL A 71 11.32 -3.58 -35.59
CA VAL A 71 11.11 -3.36 -37.02
C VAL A 71 11.64 -2.00 -37.46
N ARG A 72 11.26 -0.93 -36.75
CA ARG A 72 11.72 0.44 -37.02
C ARG A 72 13.25 0.54 -37.04
N LEU A 73 13.90 -0.12 -36.07
CA LEU A 73 15.35 -0.15 -35.98
C LEU A 73 15.97 -0.99 -37.10
N SER A 74 15.31 -2.07 -37.54
CA SER A 74 15.75 -2.87 -38.70
C SER A 74 15.69 -2.08 -39.99
N GLU A 75 14.60 -1.34 -40.21
CA GLU A 75 14.44 -0.47 -41.40
C GLU A 75 15.51 0.63 -41.42
N LYS A 76 15.72 1.30 -40.26
CA LYS A 76 16.78 2.30 -40.09
C LYS A 76 18.17 1.75 -40.41
N LEU A 77 18.52 0.59 -39.85
CA LEU A 77 19.81 -0.08 -40.10
C LEU A 77 19.96 -0.40 -41.61
N GLY A 78 18.88 -0.88 -42.26
CA GLY A 78 18.86 -1.18 -43.67
C GLY A 78 19.03 0.08 -44.54
N GLU A 79 18.47 1.19 -44.16
CA GLU A 79 18.62 2.49 -44.84
C GLU A 79 20.04 3.02 -44.69
N GLU A 80 20.58 3.09 -43.51
CA GLU A 80 21.97 3.53 -43.24
C GLU A 80 23.00 2.65 -43.98
N LYS A 81 22.77 1.34 -44.03
CA LYS A 81 23.60 0.40 -44.79
C LYS A 81 23.55 0.70 -46.30
N ARG A 82 22.36 0.89 -46.89
CA ARG A 82 22.17 1.17 -48.29
C ARG A 82 22.78 2.54 -48.72
N ALA A 83 22.67 3.52 -47.82
CA ALA A 83 23.23 4.85 -48.02
C ALA A 83 24.75 4.94 -47.78
N GLY A 84 25.41 3.86 -47.32
CA GLY A 84 26.82 3.88 -46.91
C GLY A 84 27.11 4.73 -45.67
N LEU A 85 26.09 5.03 -44.89
CA LEU A 85 26.15 5.90 -43.68
C LEU A 85 26.31 5.11 -42.38
N PHE A 86 26.32 3.78 -42.44
CA PHE A 86 26.43 2.97 -41.27
C PHE A 86 27.76 3.18 -40.52
N LYS A 87 27.67 3.44 -39.22
CA LYS A 87 28.82 3.58 -38.32
C LYS A 87 28.55 2.76 -37.04
N TRP A 88 29.49 1.86 -36.69
CA TRP A 88 29.39 1.02 -35.47
C TRP A 88 29.14 1.87 -34.23
N ARG A 89 29.84 2.99 -34.10
CA ARG A 89 29.68 3.90 -32.95
C ARG A 89 28.24 4.33 -32.68
N ASP A 90 27.42 4.47 -33.70
CA ASP A 90 26.02 4.95 -33.59
C ASP A 90 25.07 3.82 -33.17
N TRP A 91 25.51 2.56 -33.29
CA TRP A 91 24.76 1.37 -32.90
C TRP A 91 25.29 0.71 -31.63
N GLU A 92 26.57 0.85 -31.30
CA GLU A 92 27.17 0.38 -30.05
C GLU A 92 26.79 1.25 -28.84
N LYS A 93 26.66 2.55 -29.06
CA LYS A 93 26.22 3.50 -28.02
C LYS A 93 24.79 3.35 -27.56
N LYS A 94 23.98 2.47 -28.17
CA LYS A 94 22.63 2.18 -27.68
C LYS A 94 22.55 1.32 -26.42
N ASN A 95 23.67 0.78 -25.96
CA ASN A 95 23.78 0.26 -24.59
C ASN A 95 24.19 1.34 -23.57
N GLU A 96 24.64 2.50 -24.05
CA GLU A 96 24.77 3.73 -23.28
C GLU A 96 23.82 4.76 -23.92
N GLU A 97 22.60 4.88 -23.41
CA GLU A 97 21.76 6.04 -23.74
C GLU A 97 22.59 7.32 -23.50
N PRO A 98 22.47 8.36 -24.36
CA PRO A 98 23.22 9.60 -24.20
C PRO A 98 22.97 10.14 -22.81
N VAL A 99 24.00 10.20 -21.98
CA VAL A 99 23.94 10.58 -20.55
C VAL A 99 23.26 11.95 -20.37
N GLU A 100 23.20 12.81 -21.39
CA GLU A 100 22.54 14.12 -21.30
C GLU A 100 21.01 14.07 -21.49
N LEU A 101 20.49 13.30 -22.43
CA LEU A 101 19.03 13.12 -22.61
C LEU A 101 18.42 12.32 -21.46
N ILE A 102 19.19 11.37 -20.91
CA ILE A 102 18.81 10.63 -19.71
C ILE A 102 18.82 11.53 -18.48
N LYS A 103 19.77 12.49 -18.38
CA LYS A 103 19.87 13.40 -17.23
C LYS A 103 18.63 14.30 -17.10
N GLU A 104 18.12 14.86 -18.19
CA GLU A 104 16.93 15.72 -18.12
C GLU A 104 15.65 14.91 -17.87
N SER A 105 15.49 13.75 -18.51
CA SER A 105 14.32 12.89 -18.32
C SER A 105 14.27 12.21 -16.92
N ARG A 106 15.37 12.19 -16.18
CA ARG A 106 15.48 11.59 -14.84
C ARG A 106 15.53 12.60 -13.71
N LYS A 107 15.32 13.88 -13.97
CA LYS A 107 15.12 14.86 -12.88
C LYS A 107 13.88 14.48 -12.10
N VAL A 108 14.01 14.43 -10.78
CA VAL A 108 12.95 14.05 -9.85
C VAL A 108 11.65 14.81 -10.13
N GLY A 109 11.76 16.13 -10.37
CA GLY A 109 10.59 16.98 -10.61
C GLY A 109 9.79 16.58 -11.85
N ASP A 110 10.45 16.20 -12.93
CA ASP A 110 9.80 15.81 -14.21
C ASP A 110 9.20 14.39 -14.08
N ILE A 111 9.87 13.52 -13.37
CA ILE A 111 9.35 12.18 -13.08
C ILE A 111 8.09 12.26 -12.20
N ILE A 112 8.10 13.10 -11.16
CA ILE A 112 6.92 13.28 -10.28
C ILE A 112 5.72 13.79 -11.09
N LYS A 113 5.91 14.76 -11.98
CA LYS A 113 4.82 15.28 -12.85
C LYS A 113 4.25 14.19 -13.77
N ARG A 114 5.13 13.38 -14.39
CA ARG A 114 4.70 12.24 -15.23
C ARG A 114 3.98 11.18 -14.42
N PHE A 115 4.49 10.87 -13.23
CA PHE A 115 3.89 9.91 -12.31
C PHE A 115 2.53 10.37 -11.78
N GLU A 116 2.37 11.68 -11.52
CA GLU A 116 1.08 12.27 -11.17
C GLU A 116 0.06 12.11 -12.30
N LYS A 117 0.48 12.42 -13.54
CA LYS A 117 -0.38 12.25 -14.71
C LYS A 117 -0.79 10.79 -14.90
N ASP A 118 0.14 9.85 -14.78
CA ASP A 118 -0.10 8.41 -14.85
C ASP A 118 -1.05 7.95 -13.73
N PHE A 119 -0.85 8.41 -12.50
CA PHE A 119 -1.72 8.09 -11.38
C PHE A 119 -3.18 8.49 -11.64
N TRP A 120 -3.41 9.66 -12.23
CA TRP A 120 -4.75 10.17 -12.52
C TRP A 120 -5.33 9.67 -13.85
N SER A 121 -4.56 9.02 -14.69
CA SER A 121 -5.03 8.40 -15.94
C SER A 121 -5.63 7.00 -15.75
N ALA A 122 -5.46 6.39 -14.58
CA ALA A 122 -6.04 5.09 -14.28
C ALA A 122 -7.57 5.21 -14.16
N GLU A 123 -8.31 4.26 -14.73
CA GLU A 123 -9.78 4.27 -14.81
C GLU A 123 -10.47 4.37 -13.44
N ASP A 124 -9.85 3.83 -12.38
CA ASP A 124 -10.35 3.85 -11.01
C ASP A 124 -10.01 5.14 -10.25
N LYS A 125 -9.35 6.13 -10.89
CA LYS A 125 -8.87 7.36 -10.24
C LYS A 125 -9.65 8.58 -10.70
N ASP A 126 -10.39 9.16 -9.77
CA ASP A 126 -11.10 10.42 -9.94
C ASP A 126 -10.60 11.47 -8.93
N LYS A 127 -10.26 12.66 -9.44
CA LYS A 127 -9.82 13.80 -8.61
C LYS A 127 -10.91 14.33 -7.69
N ASN A 128 -12.18 14.14 -8.06
CA ASN A 128 -13.32 14.52 -7.22
C ASN A 128 -13.58 13.50 -6.10
N ASN A 129 -13.01 12.30 -6.19
CA ASN A 129 -13.12 11.30 -5.15
C ASN A 129 -12.17 11.63 -3.99
N ASN A 130 -12.73 11.89 -2.82
CA ASN A 130 -11.98 12.24 -1.60
C ASN A 130 -10.95 11.19 -1.18
N GLN A 131 -11.20 9.90 -1.43
CA GLN A 131 -10.27 8.82 -1.09
C GLN A 131 -9.08 8.80 -2.05
N ASN A 132 -9.32 8.96 -3.36
CA ASN A 132 -8.28 9.06 -4.37
C ASN A 132 -7.39 10.28 -4.14
N MET A 133 -8.00 11.43 -3.84
CA MET A 133 -7.28 12.65 -3.51
C MET A 133 -6.45 12.49 -2.21
N ALA A 134 -6.99 11.86 -1.18
CA ALA A 134 -6.24 11.58 0.05
C ALA A 134 -5.07 10.62 -0.19
N GLY A 135 -5.28 9.59 -1.04
CA GLY A 135 -4.24 8.66 -1.47
C GLY A 135 -3.11 9.36 -2.22
N TRP A 136 -3.45 10.24 -3.17
CA TRP A 136 -2.45 11.04 -3.89
C TRP A 136 -1.68 11.97 -2.93
N LYS A 137 -2.37 12.75 -2.10
CA LYS A 137 -1.73 13.66 -1.11
C LYS A 137 -0.78 12.93 -0.18
N GLN A 138 -1.09 11.69 0.20
CA GLN A 138 -0.16 10.89 0.99
C GLN A 138 1.12 10.57 0.20
N ILE A 139 1.01 10.12 -1.05
CA ILE A 139 2.15 9.82 -1.92
C ILE A 139 2.97 11.08 -2.14
N GLU A 140 2.32 12.13 -2.62
CA GLU A 140 2.91 13.44 -2.90
C GLU A 140 3.70 13.98 -1.71
N GLY A 141 3.15 13.89 -0.48
CA GLY A 141 3.81 14.33 0.74
C GLY A 141 5.14 13.62 1.03
N TYR A 142 5.37 12.42 0.48
CA TYR A 142 6.68 11.77 0.49
C TYR A 142 7.56 12.24 -0.67
N LEU A 143 7.02 12.36 -1.88
CA LEU A 143 7.76 12.73 -3.09
C LEU A 143 8.26 14.17 -3.03
N LEU A 144 7.50 15.09 -2.44
CA LEU A 144 7.91 16.50 -2.26
C LEU A 144 9.14 16.69 -1.35
N LYS A 145 9.57 15.66 -0.63
CA LYS A 145 10.82 15.70 0.14
C LYS A 145 12.06 15.53 -0.72
N MET A 146 11.87 15.09 -1.96
CA MET A 146 12.96 14.91 -2.90
C MET A 146 13.33 16.23 -3.58
N GLU A 147 14.61 16.44 -3.78
CA GLU A 147 15.13 17.62 -4.47
C GLU A 147 14.83 17.51 -5.98
N LYS A 148 13.92 18.37 -6.47
CA LYS A 148 13.35 18.30 -7.83
C LYS A 148 14.39 18.35 -8.96
N HIS A 149 15.54 19.00 -8.72
CA HIS A 149 16.61 19.16 -9.70
C HIS A 149 17.58 17.96 -9.73
N LYS A 150 17.59 17.11 -8.71
CA LYS A 150 18.45 15.93 -8.65
C LYS A 150 17.96 14.83 -9.58
N ILE A 151 18.88 13.95 -9.97
CA ILE A 151 18.58 12.75 -10.75
C ILE A 151 17.99 11.69 -9.81
N LEU A 152 16.92 11.02 -10.25
CA LEU A 152 16.36 9.89 -9.53
C LEU A 152 17.24 8.66 -9.72
N ASN A 153 17.95 8.28 -8.68
CA ASN A 153 18.81 7.08 -8.64
C ASN A 153 18.74 6.39 -7.28
N TYR A 154 19.34 5.22 -7.19
CA TYR A 154 19.37 4.41 -5.96
C TYR A 154 19.96 5.18 -4.78
N GLU A 155 21.10 5.83 -4.99
CA GLU A 155 21.87 6.50 -3.96
C GLU A 155 21.08 7.65 -3.32
N ASN A 156 20.50 8.53 -4.13
CA ASN A 156 19.69 9.67 -3.65
C ASN A 156 18.42 9.22 -2.92
N ILE A 157 17.79 8.12 -3.37
CA ILE A 157 16.63 7.54 -2.70
C ILE A 157 16.99 7.02 -1.32
N VAL A 158 18.06 6.23 -1.22
CA VAL A 158 18.50 5.61 0.04
C VAL A 158 19.00 6.68 1.02
N GLU A 159 19.79 7.65 0.56
CA GLU A 159 20.27 8.78 1.36
C GLU A 159 19.11 9.53 2.01
N LEU A 160 18.13 9.92 1.20
CA LEU A 160 16.97 10.69 1.69
C LEU A 160 16.11 9.88 2.68
N ALA A 161 15.89 8.61 2.41
CA ALA A 161 15.13 7.75 3.31
C ALA A 161 15.88 7.50 4.64
N ASN A 162 17.22 7.48 4.60
CA ASN A 162 18.07 7.31 5.79
C ASN A 162 18.05 8.52 6.73
N LYS A 163 17.53 9.68 6.32
CA LYS A 163 17.27 10.83 7.24
C LYS A 163 16.19 10.49 8.28
N ALA A 164 15.40 9.45 8.07
CA ALA A 164 14.46 8.95 9.06
C ALA A 164 15.10 7.83 9.91
N PRO A 165 14.76 7.71 11.22
CA PRO A 165 15.31 6.70 12.10
C PRO A 165 15.12 5.28 11.57
N ALA A 166 16.10 4.42 11.77
CA ALA A 166 15.99 2.99 11.45
C ALA A 166 14.77 2.37 12.17
N GLY A 167 14.11 1.38 11.54
CA GLY A 167 12.92 0.72 12.08
C GLY A 167 11.70 1.63 12.28
N SER A 168 11.75 2.91 11.86
CA SER A 168 10.60 3.81 11.98
C SER A 168 9.60 3.60 10.83
N LYS A 169 8.30 3.81 11.12
CA LYS A 169 7.26 3.84 10.09
C LYS A 169 7.57 4.85 8.99
N LYS A 170 8.10 6.03 9.37
CA LYS A 170 8.46 7.09 8.43
C LYS A 170 9.47 6.62 7.40
N LYS A 171 10.51 5.87 7.81
CA LYS A 171 11.50 5.30 6.90
C LYS A 171 10.90 4.24 5.98
N ALA A 172 10.09 3.34 6.54
CA ALA A 172 9.43 2.29 5.79
C ALA A 172 8.46 2.87 4.74
N ASP A 173 7.61 3.82 5.09
CA ASP A 173 6.69 4.47 4.16
C ASP A 173 7.46 5.26 3.08
N THR A 174 8.54 5.97 3.45
CA THR A 174 9.41 6.66 2.48
C THR A 174 10.00 5.67 1.48
N ALA A 175 10.57 4.56 1.93
CA ALA A 175 11.13 3.52 1.07
C ALA A 175 10.08 2.94 0.11
N LYS A 176 8.85 2.71 0.60
CA LYS A 176 7.73 2.21 -0.21
C LYS A 176 7.34 3.17 -1.33
N HIS A 177 7.15 4.46 -1.01
CA HIS A 177 6.71 5.45 -2.00
C HIS A 177 7.80 5.77 -3.01
N PHE A 178 9.06 5.83 -2.58
CA PHE A 178 10.19 6.05 -3.48
C PHE A 178 10.44 4.86 -4.40
N LEU A 179 10.29 3.63 -3.91
CA LEU A 179 10.33 2.44 -4.76
C LEU A 179 9.22 2.46 -5.83
N ARG A 180 8.02 2.95 -5.49
CA ARG A 180 6.93 3.09 -6.45
C ARG A 180 7.29 4.08 -7.56
N LEU A 181 7.85 5.24 -7.22
CA LEU A 181 8.34 6.21 -8.19
C LEU A 181 9.49 5.67 -9.04
N ALA A 182 10.43 4.96 -8.41
CA ALA A 182 11.57 4.34 -9.06
C ALA A 182 11.17 3.25 -10.06
N LYS A 183 10.13 2.45 -9.72
CA LYS A 183 9.54 1.47 -10.64
C LYS A 183 8.89 2.13 -11.85
N PHE A 184 8.14 3.21 -11.63
CA PHE A 184 7.55 3.99 -12.72
C PHE A 184 8.61 4.57 -13.65
N ALA A 185 9.71 5.07 -13.10
CA ALA A 185 10.81 5.68 -13.85
C ALA A 185 11.82 4.66 -14.43
N GLU A 186 11.66 3.36 -14.14
CA GLU A 186 12.55 2.29 -14.59
C GLU A 186 14.04 2.59 -14.35
N ILE A 187 14.37 3.07 -13.13
CA ILE A 187 15.73 3.47 -12.80
C ILE A 187 16.71 2.28 -12.82
N PRO A 188 18.01 2.49 -13.10
CA PRO A 188 19.04 1.48 -12.90
C PRO A 188 19.08 0.97 -11.45
N ASN A 189 19.51 -0.26 -11.27
CA ASN A 189 19.59 -0.90 -9.95
C ASN A 189 18.25 -1.06 -9.21
N LEU A 190 17.14 -1.12 -9.94
CA LEU A 190 15.79 -1.27 -9.38
C LEU A 190 15.67 -2.51 -8.47
N LYS A 191 16.32 -3.64 -8.84
CA LYS A 191 16.34 -4.86 -8.02
C LYS A 191 16.98 -4.60 -6.66
N LYS A 192 18.16 -3.95 -6.63
CA LYS A 192 18.84 -3.57 -5.39
C LYS A 192 17.99 -2.66 -4.50
N LEU A 193 17.26 -1.70 -5.11
CA LEU A 193 16.34 -0.82 -4.40
C LEU A 193 15.15 -1.59 -3.82
N GLN A 194 14.63 -2.58 -4.54
CA GLN A 194 13.53 -3.43 -4.08
C GLN A 194 13.95 -4.29 -2.88
N GLU A 195 15.13 -4.89 -2.93
CA GLU A 195 15.69 -5.67 -1.82
C GLU A 195 15.89 -4.79 -0.57
N TRP A 196 16.48 -3.60 -0.75
CA TRP A 196 16.65 -2.63 0.33
C TRP A 196 15.31 -2.15 0.92
N SER A 197 14.32 -1.85 0.08
CA SER A 197 12.98 -1.45 0.54
C SER A 197 12.31 -2.58 1.33
N THR A 198 12.42 -3.82 0.87
CA THR A 198 11.88 -5.00 1.56
C THR A 198 12.53 -5.19 2.94
N ALA A 199 13.86 -5.07 3.01
CA ALA A 199 14.59 -5.12 4.28
C ALA A 199 14.16 -4.01 5.25
N THR A 200 13.96 -2.78 4.73
CA THR A 200 13.48 -1.64 5.51
C THR A 200 12.05 -1.86 6.06
N GLN A 201 11.16 -2.44 5.25
CA GLN A 201 9.80 -2.82 5.68
C GLN A 201 9.84 -3.91 6.77
N LYS A 202 10.70 -4.90 6.62
CA LYS A 202 10.90 -5.97 7.61
C LYS A 202 11.40 -5.40 8.93
N ALA A 203 12.43 -4.55 8.90
CA ALA A 203 12.97 -3.90 10.10
C ALA A 203 11.90 -3.10 10.86
N TYR A 204 11.02 -2.37 10.15
CA TYR A 204 9.89 -1.69 10.78
C TYR A 204 8.94 -2.66 11.48
N LYS A 205 8.58 -3.78 10.83
CA LYS A 205 7.67 -4.78 11.40
C LYS A 205 8.27 -5.45 12.65
N ASP A 206 9.55 -5.76 12.62
CA ASP A 206 10.26 -6.39 13.73
C ASP A 206 10.37 -5.43 14.93
N ASP A 207 10.66 -4.17 14.69
CA ASP A 207 10.68 -3.12 15.72
C ASP A 207 9.27 -2.81 16.25
N ALA A 208 8.23 -2.87 15.41
CA ALA A 208 6.85 -2.71 15.85
C ALA A 208 6.42 -3.81 16.81
N LYS A 209 6.83 -5.06 16.57
CA LYS A 209 6.61 -6.18 17.48
C LYS A 209 7.29 -5.96 18.84
N LYS A 210 8.54 -5.45 18.84
CA LYS A 210 9.27 -5.14 20.09
C LYS A 210 8.64 -4.00 20.88
N ARG A 211 7.95 -3.07 20.20
CA ARG A 211 7.25 -1.93 20.81
C ARG A 211 5.81 -2.25 21.18
N SER A 212 5.37 -3.52 21.09
CA SER A 212 4.04 -3.88 21.52
C SER A 212 3.86 -3.48 23.00
N ARG A 213 2.93 -2.55 23.24
CA ARG A 213 2.65 -2.08 24.60
C ARG A 213 2.08 -3.24 25.40
N LYS A 214 2.47 -3.33 26.68
CA LYS A 214 1.79 -4.24 27.59
C LYS A 214 0.31 -3.83 27.61
N ARG A 215 -0.55 -4.76 27.26
CA ARG A 215 -1.99 -4.56 27.35
C ARG A 215 -2.38 -4.41 28.80
N LEU A 216 -3.22 -3.43 29.11
CA LEU A 216 -3.86 -3.31 30.41
C LEU A 216 -4.92 -4.41 30.54
N LYS A 217 -5.20 -4.80 31.76
CA LYS A 217 -6.35 -5.64 32.10
C LYS A 217 -7.64 -4.85 31.99
N ASP A 218 -8.77 -5.52 31.80
CA ASP A 218 -10.06 -4.85 31.64
C ASP A 218 -10.46 -4.01 32.86
N GLU A 219 -10.08 -4.43 34.06
CA GLU A 219 -10.30 -3.69 35.31
C GLU A 219 -9.50 -2.38 35.34
N GLU A 220 -8.28 -2.38 34.79
CA GLU A 220 -7.45 -1.16 34.67
C GLU A 220 -8.06 -0.18 33.67
N TYR A 221 -8.58 -0.66 32.52
CA TYR A 221 -9.34 0.18 31.60
C TYR A 221 -10.60 0.72 32.25
N LEU A 222 -11.39 -0.12 32.93
CA LEU A 222 -12.61 0.27 33.62
C LEU A 222 -12.38 1.34 34.67
N TYR A 223 -11.28 1.24 35.43
CA TYR A 223 -10.88 2.27 36.38
C TYR A 223 -10.72 3.64 35.70
N HIS A 224 -9.94 3.72 34.63
CA HIS A 224 -9.77 4.98 33.89
C HIS A 224 -11.08 5.48 33.27
N VAL A 225 -11.90 4.58 32.75
CA VAL A 225 -13.19 4.92 32.15
C VAL A 225 -14.13 5.51 33.19
N ARG A 226 -14.24 4.91 34.38
CA ARG A 226 -15.03 5.41 35.48
C ARG A 226 -14.56 6.79 35.96
N LEU A 227 -13.25 6.96 36.14
CA LEU A 227 -12.65 8.23 36.57
C LEU A 227 -12.95 9.38 35.58
N LEU A 228 -13.01 9.10 34.29
CA LEU A 228 -13.18 10.10 33.25
C LEU A 228 -14.61 10.17 32.73
N ARG A 229 -15.54 9.33 33.24
CA ARG A 229 -16.93 9.25 32.71
C ARG A 229 -17.68 10.57 32.77
N GLU A 230 -17.43 11.36 33.78
CA GLU A 230 -18.11 12.64 33.99
C GLU A 230 -17.46 13.82 33.23
N ASP A 231 -16.42 13.57 32.45
CA ASP A 231 -15.88 14.61 31.57
C ASP A 231 -16.93 15.01 30.53
N PRO A 232 -17.39 16.28 30.51
CA PRO A 232 -18.55 16.67 29.71
C PRO A 232 -18.30 16.57 28.21
N ALA A 233 -17.04 16.64 27.77
CA ALA A 233 -16.71 16.60 26.35
C ALA A 233 -16.55 15.19 25.79
N TRP A 234 -15.88 14.30 26.53
CA TRP A 234 -15.43 13.02 25.98
C TRP A 234 -15.68 11.80 26.86
N GLY A 235 -16.19 11.98 28.08
CA GLY A 235 -16.38 10.89 29.05
C GLY A 235 -17.33 9.81 28.54
N TRP A 236 -18.46 10.21 27.96
CA TRP A 236 -19.40 9.28 27.34
C TRP A 236 -18.76 8.54 26.14
N ALA A 237 -18.04 9.24 25.27
CA ALA A 237 -17.38 8.65 24.11
C ALA A 237 -16.36 7.57 24.51
N LEU A 238 -15.61 7.82 25.59
CA LEU A 238 -14.68 6.87 26.17
C LEU A 238 -15.41 5.62 26.69
N ALA A 239 -16.48 5.81 27.46
CA ALA A 239 -17.28 4.73 27.99
C ALA A 239 -17.93 3.89 26.87
N ALA A 240 -18.52 4.55 25.87
CA ALA A 240 -19.13 3.88 24.73
C ALA A 240 -18.12 3.06 23.92
N GLN A 241 -16.92 3.61 23.67
CA GLN A 241 -15.86 2.87 22.98
C GLN A 241 -15.40 1.63 23.78
N PHE A 242 -15.28 1.74 25.09
CA PHE A 242 -14.90 0.64 25.94
C PHE A 242 -15.97 -0.46 26.00
N VAL A 243 -17.24 -0.06 26.12
CA VAL A 243 -18.39 -0.98 26.24
C VAL A 243 -18.67 -1.72 24.93
N PHE A 244 -18.64 -1.02 23.80
CA PHE A 244 -19.06 -1.55 22.49
C PHE A 244 -17.88 -1.88 21.56
N GLY A 245 -16.63 -1.63 21.94
CA GLY A 245 -15.46 -2.00 21.15
C GLY A 245 -15.36 -1.36 19.78
N THR A 246 -15.93 -0.16 19.58
CA THR A 246 -15.99 0.51 18.30
C THR A 246 -14.63 1.09 17.85
N ARG A 247 -14.46 1.32 16.54
CA ARG A 247 -13.37 2.16 16.07
C ARG A 247 -13.58 3.58 16.55
N THR A 248 -12.50 4.34 16.71
CA THR A 248 -12.59 5.75 17.12
C THR A 248 -13.52 6.56 16.21
N SER A 249 -13.53 6.26 14.90
CA SER A 249 -14.42 6.92 13.95
C SER A 249 -15.90 6.52 14.07
N GLU A 250 -16.19 5.39 14.68
CA GLU A 250 -17.54 4.85 14.82
C GLU A 250 -18.24 5.34 16.11
N ILE A 251 -17.48 5.90 17.07
CA ILE A 251 -18.02 6.37 18.35
C ILE A 251 -19.19 7.35 18.14
N TRP A 252 -19.09 8.19 17.13
CA TRP A 252 -20.01 9.28 16.85
C TRP A 252 -21.34 8.82 16.23
N SER A 253 -21.42 7.55 15.82
CA SER A 253 -22.63 6.92 15.29
C SER A 253 -23.28 5.92 16.24
N ILE A 254 -22.80 5.82 17.48
CA ILE A 254 -23.33 4.85 18.44
C ILE A 254 -24.69 5.29 18.93
N LYS A 255 -25.70 4.44 18.76
CA LYS A 255 -27.06 4.60 19.29
C LYS A 255 -27.34 3.48 20.27
N PRO A 256 -27.04 3.64 21.57
CA PRO A 256 -27.32 2.60 22.56
C PRO A 256 -28.82 2.50 22.82
N PHE A 257 -29.26 1.27 23.03
CA PHE A 257 -30.64 0.97 23.40
C PHE A 257 -30.68 -0.25 24.31
N GLU A 258 -31.81 -0.41 24.98
CA GLU A 258 -32.07 -1.59 25.81
C GLU A 258 -33.27 -2.36 25.24
N GLU A 259 -33.08 -3.66 25.06
CA GLU A 259 -34.14 -4.58 24.63
C GLU A 259 -34.05 -5.89 25.42
N SER A 260 -35.18 -6.35 25.94
CA SER A 260 -35.26 -7.57 26.77
C SER A 260 -34.26 -7.57 27.94
N GLY A 261 -34.03 -6.42 28.57
CA GLY A 261 -33.09 -6.26 29.68
C GLY A 261 -31.62 -6.33 29.29
N LYS A 262 -31.29 -6.23 27.99
CA LYS A 262 -29.91 -6.25 27.46
C LYS A 262 -29.60 -4.94 26.76
N ILE A 263 -28.47 -4.34 27.13
CA ILE A 263 -27.97 -3.12 26.49
C ILE A 263 -27.16 -3.51 25.27
N MET A 264 -27.50 -2.91 24.16
CA MET A 264 -26.86 -3.04 22.84
C MET A 264 -26.70 -1.66 22.22
N ALA A 265 -26.04 -1.58 21.08
CA ALA A 265 -25.98 -0.36 20.28
C ALA A 265 -26.03 -0.64 18.79
N GLU A 266 -26.75 0.22 18.06
CA GLU A 266 -26.54 0.38 16.63
C GLU A 266 -25.28 1.20 16.38
N VAL A 267 -24.42 0.72 15.48
CA VAL A 267 -23.16 1.36 15.13
C VAL A 267 -23.02 1.40 13.62
N LEU A 268 -22.75 2.56 13.04
CA LEU A 268 -22.48 2.70 11.62
C LEU A 268 -21.04 2.20 11.32
N THR A 269 -20.96 1.12 10.58
CA THR A 269 -19.69 0.60 10.07
C THR A 269 -19.29 1.34 8.81
N VAL A 270 -18.18 2.06 8.86
CA VAL A 270 -17.61 2.69 7.68
C VAL A 270 -16.47 1.83 7.15
N PRO A 271 -16.65 1.15 6.01
CA PRO A 271 -15.62 0.31 5.43
C PRO A 271 -14.44 1.17 4.92
N LYS A 272 -13.26 0.55 4.81
CA LYS A 272 -12.08 1.19 4.21
C LYS A 272 -12.07 1.13 2.67
N SER A 273 -12.97 0.36 2.09
CA SER A 273 -13.18 0.15 0.66
C SER A 273 -14.42 0.92 0.18
N GLU A 274 -14.69 0.89 -1.12
CA GLU A 274 -15.84 1.54 -1.76
C GLU A 274 -17.20 0.91 -1.42
N GLN A 275 -17.25 -0.05 -0.51
CA GLN A 275 -18.49 -0.62 -0.03
C GLN A 275 -19.30 0.42 0.75
N PRO A 276 -20.64 0.36 0.67
CA PRO A 276 -21.52 1.26 1.43
C PRO A 276 -21.33 1.08 2.94
N SER A 277 -21.61 2.14 3.68
CA SER A 277 -21.66 2.08 5.15
C SER A 277 -22.90 1.32 5.58
N GLU A 278 -22.76 0.45 6.58
CA GLU A 278 -23.83 -0.41 7.07
C GLU A 278 -23.98 -0.27 8.58
N TRP A 279 -25.24 -0.28 9.05
CA TRP A 279 -25.54 -0.37 10.46
C TRP A 279 -25.37 -1.81 10.96
N ARG A 280 -24.77 -1.95 12.13
CA ARG A 280 -24.64 -3.24 12.83
C ARG A 280 -25.08 -3.11 14.27
N ILE A 281 -25.56 -4.22 14.83
CA ILE A 281 -25.83 -4.32 16.27
C ILE A 281 -24.57 -4.83 16.98
N THR A 282 -24.19 -4.13 18.05
CA THR A 282 -23.05 -4.49 18.89
C THR A 282 -23.52 -4.60 20.34
N PRO A 283 -23.40 -5.77 21.00
CA PRO A 283 -23.82 -5.93 22.38
C PRO A 283 -22.83 -5.30 23.37
N ALA A 284 -23.32 -4.84 24.50
CA ALA A 284 -22.49 -4.63 25.67
C ALA A 284 -22.18 -6.00 26.29
N LEU A 285 -20.95 -6.50 26.10
CA LEU A 285 -20.58 -7.83 26.59
C LEU A 285 -20.71 -7.97 28.12
N THR A 286 -20.42 -6.89 28.83
CA THR A 286 -20.58 -6.82 30.31
C THR A 286 -21.69 -5.81 30.61
N GLN A 287 -22.90 -6.30 30.83
CA GLN A 287 -24.09 -5.50 31.07
C GLN A 287 -23.98 -4.62 32.32
N GLU A 288 -23.34 -5.11 33.37
CA GLU A 288 -23.07 -4.37 34.60
C GLU A 288 -22.24 -3.09 34.30
N TRP A 289 -21.21 -3.20 33.49
CA TRP A 289 -20.40 -2.03 33.13
C TRP A 289 -21.19 -1.01 32.31
N ALA A 290 -22.00 -1.48 31.38
CA ALA A 290 -22.85 -0.59 30.59
C ALA A 290 -23.83 0.19 31.47
N ARG A 291 -24.43 -0.46 32.49
CA ARG A 291 -25.33 0.18 33.44
C ARG A 291 -24.58 1.13 34.38
N SER A 292 -23.48 0.68 34.99
CA SER A 292 -22.70 1.50 35.93
C SER A 292 -22.08 2.73 35.29
N LEU A 293 -21.80 2.67 33.98
CA LEU A 293 -21.32 3.78 33.18
C LEU A 293 -22.44 4.63 32.57
N ASN A 294 -23.69 4.34 32.89
CA ASN A 294 -24.86 5.06 32.37
C ASN A 294 -24.81 5.28 30.87
N ILE A 295 -24.58 4.18 30.11
CA ILE A 295 -24.25 4.27 28.67
C ILE A 295 -25.46 4.68 27.82
N LEU A 296 -26.68 4.45 28.30
CA LEU A 296 -27.93 4.83 27.63
C LEU A 296 -28.16 6.35 27.60
N ASN A 297 -27.52 7.10 28.51
CA ASN A 297 -27.58 8.54 28.53
C ASN A 297 -26.56 9.12 27.53
N VAL A 298 -27.02 9.31 26.31
CA VAL A 298 -26.19 9.74 25.17
C VAL A 298 -25.98 11.25 25.17
N TYR A 299 -24.75 11.67 24.91
CA TYR A 299 -24.44 13.05 24.57
C TYR A 299 -24.86 13.33 23.13
N LYS A 300 -25.97 14.05 22.93
CA LYS A 300 -26.60 14.27 21.60
C LYS A 300 -25.79 15.12 20.63
N GLU A 301 -24.81 15.90 21.11
CA GLU A 301 -24.04 16.84 20.27
C GLU A 301 -23.19 16.15 19.19
N PHE A 302 -22.96 14.84 19.28
CA PHE A 302 -22.09 14.12 18.38
C PHE A 302 -22.77 12.94 17.66
N SER A 303 -24.10 12.80 17.77
CA SER A 303 -24.78 11.67 17.13
C SER A 303 -24.96 11.90 15.62
N ILE A 304 -24.57 10.90 14.84
CA ILE A 304 -24.85 10.82 13.40
C ILE A 304 -26.10 9.97 13.22
N ASP A 305 -27.21 10.60 12.81
CA ASP A 305 -28.49 9.92 12.75
C ASP A 305 -28.72 9.12 11.46
N LYS A 306 -28.02 9.45 10.38
CA LYS A 306 -28.24 8.84 9.06
C LYS A 306 -26.95 8.30 8.46
N ALA A 307 -27.04 7.14 7.80
CA ALA A 307 -25.99 6.71 6.89
C ALA A 307 -25.91 7.73 5.74
N GLY A 308 -24.83 8.46 5.61
CA GLY A 308 -24.65 9.54 4.62
C GLY A 308 -24.31 10.90 5.21
N ASP A 309 -24.67 11.17 6.46
CA ASP A 309 -24.26 12.40 7.17
C ASP A 309 -22.78 12.33 7.65
N TYR A 310 -22.03 11.42 7.08
CA TYR A 310 -20.66 11.12 7.46
C TYR A 310 -19.65 12.10 6.85
N ASP A 311 -19.53 13.30 7.44
CA ASP A 311 -18.46 14.23 7.07
C ASP A 311 -17.10 13.73 7.59
N SER A 312 -16.30 13.20 6.66
CA SER A 312 -14.98 12.65 6.96
C SER A 312 -13.99 13.68 7.55
N ALA A 313 -14.18 14.98 7.28
CA ALA A 313 -13.31 16.04 7.78
C ALA A 313 -13.65 16.37 9.24
N ILE A 314 -14.93 16.46 9.56
CA ILE A 314 -15.42 16.64 10.94
C ILE A 314 -14.96 15.46 11.78
N LEU A 315 -15.19 14.23 11.33
CA LEU A 315 -14.82 13.03 12.07
C LEU A 315 -13.30 12.92 12.30
N LYS A 316 -12.48 13.26 11.33
CA LYS A 316 -11.01 13.31 11.52
C LYS A 316 -10.63 14.32 12.60
N THR A 317 -11.32 15.43 12.67
CA THR A 317 -11.09 16.47 13.68
C THR A 317 -11.52 15.99 15.06
N LEU A 318 -12.71 15.42 15.20
CA LEU A 318 -13.22 14.84 16.44
C LEU A 318 -12.30 13.73 16.95
N ASN A 319 -11.93 12.77 16.10
CA ASN A 319 -11.02 11.68 16.44
C ASN A 319 -9.68 12.20 16.95
N ARG A 320 -9.11 13.22 16.30
CA ARG A 320 -7.84 13.84 16.72
C ARG A 320 -7.95 14.54 18.07
N ARG A 321 -9.05 15.25 18.32
CA ARG A 321 -9.30 15.93 19.59
C ARG A 321 -9.48 14.91 20.71
N TYR A 322 -10.32 13.91 20.50
CA TYR A 322 -10.59 12.82 21.44
C TYR A 322 -9.30 12.06 21.81
N THR A 323 -8.51 11.63 20.83
CA THR A 323 -7.28 10.88 21.09
C THR A 323 -6.23 11.71 21.82
N LYS A 324 -6.13 13.02 21.52
CA LYS A 324 -5.25 13.93 22.27
C LYS A 324 -5.72 14.13 23.71
N TRP A 325 -7.02 14.30 23.92
CA TRP A 325 -7.62 14.42 25.25
C TRP A 325 -7.33 13.15 26.07
N LEU A 326 -7.62 11.98 25.51
CA LEU A 326 -7.39 10.68 26.17
C LEU A 326 -5.91 10.53 26.57
N ALA A 327 -4.98 10.77 25.65
CA ALA A 327 -3.56 10.67 25.95
C ALA A 327 -3.14 11.61 27.09
N LYS A 328 -3.68 12.83 27.12
CA LYS A 328 -3.40 13.80 28.20
C LYS A 328 -3.99 13.34 29.54
N LYS A 329 -5.25 12.89 29.55
CA LYS A 329 -5.97 12.53 30.80
C LYS A 329 -5.48 11.23 31.42
N THR A 330 -5.02 10.29 30.60
CA THR A 330 -4.50 8.99 31.05
C THR A 330 -2.96 8.96 31.14
N ASN A 331 -2.29 10.07 30.92
CA ASN A 331 -0.83 10.13 30.78
C ASN A 331 -0.28 9.09 29.79
N SER A 332 -1.01 8.89 28.68
CA SER A 332 -0.66 7.92 27.64
C SER A 332 -0.58 6.47 28.11
N ALA A 333 -1.26 6.10 29.20
CA ALA A 333 -1.31 4.73 29.71
C ALA A 333 -1.83 3.76 28.64
N PHE A 334 -2.79 4.19 27.82
CA PHE A 334 -3.31 3.44 26.68
C PHE A 334 -3.77 4.36 25.56
N GLN A 335 -4.07 3.80 24.39
CA GLN A 335 -4.63 4.49 23.25
C GLN A 335 -6.11 4.16 23.08
N ALA A 336 -6.87 5.02 22.41
CA ALA A 336 -8.28 4.78 22.11
C ALA A 336 -8.53 3.44 21.41
N TYR A 337 -7.61 3.00 20.55
CA TYR A 337 -7.74 1.72 19.82
C TYR A 337 -7.52 0.51 20.73
N ASP A 338 -6.83 0.67 21.85
CA ASP A 338 -6.61 -0.42 22.83
C ASP A 338 -7.92 -0.87 23.49
N LEU A 339 -8.89 0.06 23.65
CA LEU A 339 -10.23 -0.26 24.14
C LEU A 339 -10.99 -1.22 23.20
N ARG A 340 -10.83 -1.02 21.91
CA ARG A 340 -11.39 -1.95 20.92
C ARG A 340 -10.69 -3.31 20.96
N HIS A 341 -9.37 -3.34 21.15
CA HIS A 341 -8.66 -4.59 21.35
C HIS A 341 -9.13 -5.30 22.62
N SER A 342 -9.34 -4.58 23.72
CA SER A 342 -9.89 -5.13 24.96
C SER A 342 -11.26 -5.80 24.71
N TYR A 343 -12.17 -5.14 23.98
CA TYR A 343 -13.45 -5.75 23.59
C TYR A 343 -13.25 -7.03 22.76
N GLY A 344 -12.37 -7.03 21.77
CA GLY A 344 -12.09 -8.21 20.95
C GLY A 344 -11.54 -9.39 21.74
N PHE A 345 -10.71 -9.12 22.75
CA PHE A 345 -10.25 -10.17 23.66
C PHE A 345 -11.35 -10.65 24.61
N ARG A 346 -12.26 -9.76 25.06
CA ARG A 346 -13.43 -10.18 25.83
C ARG A 346 -14.33 -11.14 25.04
N THR A 347 -14.53 -10.91 23.73
CA THR A 347 -15.29 -11.86 22.92
C THR A 347 -14.64 -13.22 22.88
N ALA A 348 -13.31 -13.29 22.81
CA ALA A 348 -12.57 -14.54 22.83
C ALA A 348 -12.67 -15.24 24.22
N ASN A 349 -12.44 -14.49 25.30
CA ASN A 349 -12.50 -15.03 26.68
C ASN A 349 -13.92 -15.49 27.08
N MET A 350 -14.96 -14.92 26.49
CA MET A 350 -16.36 -15.35 26.69
C MET A 350 -16.79 -16.46 25.70
N ASN A 351 -15.86 -17.05 24.95
CA ASN A 351 -16.12 -18.10 23.98
C ASN A 351 -17.18 -17.74 22.93
N ILE A 352 -17.30 -16.43 22.61
CA ILE A 352 -18.19 -15.99 21.53
C ILE A 352 -17.59 -16.46 20.19
N ASN A 353 -18.41 -17.15 19.40
CA ASN A 353 -17.93 -17.67 18.11
C ASN A 353 -17.40 -16.55 17.23
N THR A 354 -16.40 -16.87 16.41
CA THR A 354 -15.68 -15.90 15.58
C THR A 354 -16.58 -15.15 14.60
N ALA A 355 -17.60 -15.81 14.04
CA ALA A 355 -18.54 -15.21 13.11
C ALA A 355 -19.37 -14.10 13.79
N SER A 356 -19.89 -14.35 15.00
CA SER A 356 -20.62 -13.36 15.79
C SER A 356 -19.71 -12.23 16.26
N ALA A 357 -18.54 -12.55 16.83
CA ALA A 357 -17.58 -11.57 17.32
C ALA A 357 -17.12 -10.61 16.20
N SER A 358 -16.86 -11.15 15.00
CA SER A 358 -16.47 -10.35 13.83
C SER A 358 -17.58 -9.41 13.38
N LYS A 359 -18.84 -9.85 13.39
CA LYS A 359 -20.02 -9.00 13.11
C LYS A 359 -20.16 -7.89 14.14
N PHE A 360 -20.08 -8.19 15.44
CA PHE A 360 -20.15 -7.16 16.50
C PHE A 360 -19.09 -6.08 16.31
N MET A 361 -17.90 -6.47 15.87
CA MET A 361 -16.80 -5.54 15.66
C MET A 361 -16.77 -4.91 14.26
N GLY A 362 -17.57 -5.34 13.30
CA GLY A 362 -17.57 -4.82 11.93
C GLY A 362 -16.25 -5.05 11.20
N HIS A 363 -15.77 -6.29 11.16
CA HIS A 363 -14.62 -6.75 10.38
C HIS A 363 -14.79 -8.22 9.96
N SER A 364 -13.94 -8.71 9.06
CA SER A 364 -14.00 -10.10 8.62
C SER A 364 -13.53 -11.08 9.70
N GLU A 365 -14.02 -12.32 9.65
CA GLU A 365 -13.58 -13.40 10.52
C GLU A 365 -12.06 -13.64 10.46
N ALA A 366 -11.47 -13.55 9.26
CA ALA A 366 -10.04 -13.67 9.06
C ALA A 366 -9.25 -12.62 9.86
N ILE A 367 -9.74 -11.38 9.91
CA ILE A 367 -9.12 -10.31 10.71
C ILE A 367 -9.30 -10.60 12.19
N HIS A 368 -10.48 -11.07 12.63
CA HIS A 368 -10.75 -11.39 14.02
C HIS A 368 -9.81 -12.50 14.51
N THR A 369 -9.78 -13.63 13.81
CA THR A 369 -8.89 -14.76 14.10
C THR A 369 -7.41 -14.35 14.13
N ALA A 370 -6.96 -13.62 13.13
CA ALA A 370 -5.56 -13.17 13.04
C ALA A 370 -5.16 -12.24 14.20
N THR A 371 -6.10 -11.50 14.78
CA THR A 371 -5.82 -10.46 15.78
C THR A 371 -6.02 -10.97 17.22
N TYR A 372 -7.09 -11.73 17.46
CA TYR A 372 -7.53 -12.05 18.82
C TYR A 372 -7.39 -13.52 19.20
N GLN A 373 -7.31 -14.45 18.24
CA GLN A 373 -7.16 -15.87 18.52
C GLN A 373 -5.70 -16.37 18.49
N LYS A 374 -4.75 -15.57 18.00
CA LYS A 374 -3.32 -15.92 17.97
C LYS A 374 -2.60 -15.82 19.33
N GLY A 375 -3.25 -15.32 20.34
CA GLY A 375 -2.68 -15.07 21.67
C GLY A 375 -3.20 -15.98 22.78
N TYR A 376 -3.76 -17.15 22.45
CA TYR A 376 -4.09 -18.14 23.47
C TYR A 376 -2.78 -18.61 24.12
N ASP A 377 -2.51 -18.08 25.32
CA ASP A 377 -1.44 -18.59 26.15
C ASP A 377 -1.96 -19.73 27.05
N LYS A 378 -1.04 -20.35 27.81
CA LYS A 378 -1.39 -21.46 28.71
C LYS A 378 -2.44 -21.05 29.75
N GLN A 379 -2.51 -19.78 30.17
CA GLN A 379 -3.49 -19.29 31.14
C GLN A 379 -4.88 -19.19 30.52
N ASP A 380 -4.99 -18.74 29.26
CA ASP A 380 -6.25 -18.68 28.51
C ASP A 380 -6.84 -20.07 28.32
N VAL A 381 -5.99 -21.09 28.05
CA VAL A 381 -6.43 -22.51 27.96
C VAL A 381 -6.94 -23.01 29.28
N LEU A 382 -6.23 -22.73 30.39
CA LEU A 382 -6.67 -23.17 31.75
C LEU A 382 -7.98 -22.48 32.16
N GLN A 383 -8.15 -21.19 31.82
CA GLN A 383 -9.40 -20.49 32.13
C GLN A 383 -10.58 -21.05 31.30
N THR A 384 -10.35 -21.43 30.05
CA THR A 384 -11.37 -22.09 29.21
C THR A 384 -11.76 -23.45 29.80
N LEU A 385 -10.78 -24.25 30.22
CA LEU A 385 -11.05 -25.56 30.85
C LEU A 385 -11.85 -25.41 32.17
N ASN A 386 -11.49 -24.45 33.03
CA ASN A 386 -12.23 -24.16 34.24
C ASN A 386 -13.69 -23.72 34.01
N LEU A 387 -13.98 -23.08 32.90
CA LEU A 387 -15.36 -22.73 32.51
C LEU A 387 -16.15 -23.94 32.00
N LEU A 388 -15.49 -24.89 31.35
CA LEU A 388 -16.13 -26.17 30.93
C LEU A 388 -16.43 -27.07 32.09
N ASP A 389 -15.60 -27.08 33.17
CA ASP A 389 -15.83 -27.86 34.36
C ASP A 389 -16.97 -27.33 35.27
N GLN A 390 -17.48 -26.11 34.98
CA GLN A 390 -18.60 -25.46 35.67
C GLN A 390 -19.96 -25.64 34.98
N GLN A 391 -20.00 -26.27 33.82
CA GLN A 391 -21.23 -26.61 33.05
C GLN A 391 -21.64 -28.07 33.31
#